data_60f1dd4fa3935e55af6041392f702cc0
#
_entry.id   60f1dd4fa3935e55af6041392f702cc0
#
_cell.length_a   1.000
_cell.length_b   1.000
_cell.length_c   1.000
_cell.angle_alpha   90.00
_cell.angle_beta   90.00
_cell.angle_gamma   90.00
#
_symmetry.space_group_name_H-M   'P 1'
#
loop_
_entity.id
_entity.type
_entity.pdbx_description
1 polymer ?
#
loop_
_entity_poly.entity_id
_entity_poly.type
_entity_poly.pdbx_seq_one_letter_code
_entity_poly.pdbx_strand_id
1 'polypeptide(L)'
;MNKVLFSSKTDQWATPQWFYDELNKEFNFNLDPCADETNYKCEKYFNKEQNGLLQDWGGQRVFCNPPYGREIGKWVQKAHDESKKPETLVVMLIPARTDTKWFHEYIYQKAAIRFLRGRLKFGDSKNSAPFPSMVV
;
A
#
# COMPACT_ATOMS: atom_id res chain seq x y z
N MET A 1 -1.87 28.61 5.12
CA MET A 1 -0.54 28.27 4.67
C MET A 1 -0.30 26.78 4.76
N ASN A 2 -0.31 26.31 5.92
CA ASN A 2 0.12 24.94 6.15
C ASN A 2 -0.94 23.91 5.80
N LYS A 3 -2.17 24.34 5.61
CA LYS A 3 -3.27 23.42 5.27
C LYS A 3 -3.04 22.70 3.96
N VAL A 4 -2.45 23.35 2.98
CA VAL A 4 -2.16 22.71 1.71
C VAL A 4 -1.12 21.63 1.88
N LEU A 5 -0.07 21.92 2.65
CA LEU A 5 0.97 20.94 2.94
C LEU A 5 0.42 19.76 3.73
N PHE A 6 -0.42 20.04 4.72
CA PHE A 6 -1.03 18.97 5.52
C PHE A 6 -1.96 18.12 4.66
N SER A 7 -2.73 18.74 3.78
CA SER A 7 -3.63 18.00 2.90
C SER A 7 -2.87 17.06 1.98
N SER A 8 -1.74 17.50 1.42
CA SER A 8 -0.95 16.64 0.55
C SER A 8 -0.27 15.52 1.33
N LYS A 9 -0.03 15.70 2.62
CA LYS A 9 0.56 14.66 3.45
C LYS A 9 -0.46 13.67 3.98
N THR A 10 -1.74 14.02 4.05
CA THR A 10 -2.76 13.14 4.64
C THR A 10 -3.03 11.89 3.82
N ASP A 11 -2.73 11.90 2.52
CA ASP A 11 -2.94 10.73 1.65
C ASP A 11 -1.70 9.84 1.57
N GLN A 12 -0.55 10.32 2.01
CA GLN A 12 0.71 9.58 1.89
C GLN A 12 1.24 9.21 3.27
N TRP A 13 1.22 7.93 3.55
CA TRP A 13 1.57 7.38 4.84
C TRP A 13 2.72 6.40 4.65
N ALA A 14 3.96 6.92 4.75
CA ALA A 14 5.15 6.11 4.51
C ALA A 14 5.23 4.94 5.49
N THR A 15 5.38 3.74 4.96
CA THR A 15 5.45 2.52 5.76
C THR A 15 6.64 2.57 6.71
N PRO A 16 6.45 2.28 8.01
CA PRO A 16 7.59 2.13 8.92
C PRO A 16 8.53 1.05 8.41
N GLN A 17 9.83 1.34 8.42
CA GLN A 17 10.82 0.40 7.87
C GLN A 17 10.79 -0.95 8.59
N TRP A 18 10.65 -0.95 9.93
CA TRP A 18 10.62 -2.19 10.67
C TRP A 18 9.46 -3.09 10.26
N PHE A 19 8.31 -2.48 9.96
CA PHE A 19 7.12 -3.22 9.56
C PHE A 19 7.31 -3.84 8.17
N TYR A 20 7.83 -3.05 7.24
CA TYR A 20 8.17 -3.57 5.93
C TYR A 20 9.17 -4.72 6.02
N ASP A 21 10.22 -4.55 6.85
CA ASP A 21 11.24 -5.58 6.99
C ASP A 21 10.66 -6.90 7.47
N GLU A 22 9.71 -6.85 8.42
CA GLU A 22 9.05 -8.06 8.90
C GLU A 22 8.25 -8.76 7.79
N LEU A 23 7.49 -8.00 7.02
CA LEU A 23 6.76 -8.57 5.90
C LEU A 23 7.71 -9.10 4.83
N ASN A 24 8.80 -8.39 4.59
CA ASN A 24 9.75 -8.78 3.56
C ASN A 24 10.47 -10.09 3.88
N LYS A 25 10.64 -10.42 5.15
CA LYS A 25 11.17 -11.73 5.53
C LYS A 25 10.28 -12.86 5.03
N GLU A 26 8.99 -12.63 5.02
CA GLU A 26 8.02 -13.64 4.58
C GLU A 26 7.88 -13.67 3.06
N PHE A 27 7.79 -12.52 2.41
CA PHE A 27 7.37 -12.43 1.01
C PHE A 27 8.50 -12.14 0.04
N ASN A 28 9.60 -11.59 0.48
CA ASN A 28 10.75 -11.26 -0.36
C ASN A 28 10.35 -10.36 -1.55
N PHE A 29 9.91 -9.17 -1.26
CA PHE A 29 9.40 -8.23 -2.25
C PHE A 29 10.48 -7.75 -3.22
N ASN A 30 10.09 -7.48 -4.46
CA ASN A 30 10.99 -6.95 -5.47
C ASN A 30 10.41 -5.77 -6.27
N LEU A 31 9.19 -5.32 -5.96
CA LEU A 31 8.61 -4.15 -6.62
C LEU A 31 7.80 -3.33 -5.63
N ASP A 32 8.02 -2.02 -5.61
CA ASP A 32 7.22 -1.04 -4.87
C ASP A 32 6.60 -0.08 -5.89
N PRO A 33 5.34 -0.28 -6.29
CA PRO A 33 4.76 0.49 -7.39
C PRO A 33 4.25 1.88 -7.01
N CYS A 34 4.37 2.26 -5.74
CA CYS A 34 3.89 3.55 -5.26
C CYS A 34 4.90 4.16 -4.29
N ALA A 35 5.97 4.75 -4.83
CA ALA A 35 7.07 5.26 -4.03
C ALA A 35 7.71 6.47 -4.71
N ASP A 36 8.70 7.05 -4.04
CA ASP A 36 9.57 8.07 -4.62
C ASP A 36 11.00 7.81 -4.16
N GLU A 37 11.93 8.67 -4.56
CA GLU A 37 13.34 8.49 -4.24
C GLU A 37 13.65 8.61 -2.75
N THR A 38 12.71 9.07 -1.94
CA THR A 38 12.92 9.21 -0.49
C THR A 38 12.33 8.09 0.33
N ASN A 39 11.37 7.33 -0.21
CA ASN A 39 10.63 6.34 0.58
C ASN A 39 10.50 4.96 -0.05
N TYR A 40 11.17 4.71 -1.17
CA TYR A 40 11.05 3.41 -1.82
C TYR A 40 11.53 2.27 -0.90
N LYS A 41 10.83 1.14 -1.00
CA LYS A 41 11.14 -0.06 -0.21
C LYS A 41 11.90 -1.11 -1.01
N CYS A 42 11.76 -1.08 -2.32
CA CYS A 42 12.43 -2.00 -3.24
C CYS A 42 13.29 -1.22 -4.22
N GLU A 43 14.38 -1.81 -4.72
CA GLU A 43 15.21 -1.17 -5.73
C GLU A 43 14.40 -0.83 -6.97
N LYS A 44 13.52 -1.74 -7.38
CA LYS A 44 12.58 -1.45 -8.46
C LYS A 44 11.34 -0.82 -7.86
N TYR A 45 11.07 0.41 -8.27
CA TYR A 45 9.89 1.12 -7.81
C TYR A 45 9.37 2.04 -8.91
N PHE A 46 8.10 2.42 -8.80
CA PHE A 46 7.50 3.40 -9.71
C PHE A 46 7.14 4.63 -8.91
N ASN A 47 7.56 5.78 -9.41
CA ASN A 47 7.23 7.06 -8.81
C ASN A 47 5.91 7.60 -9.37
N LYS A 48 5.51 8.78 -8.89
CA LYS A 48 4.24 9.38 -9.29
C LYS A 48 4.18 9.66 -10.80
N GLU A 49 5.29 10.09 -11.38
CA GLU A 49 5.34 10.39 -12.82
C GLU A 49 5.21 9.14 -13.66
N GLN A 50 5.83 8.06 -13.24
CA GLN A 50 5.70 6.77 -13.91
C GLN A 50 4.32 6.18 -13.75
N ASN A 51 3.66 6.49 -12.66
CA ASN A 51 2.32 6.06 -12.30
C ASN A 51 2.18 4.54 -12.26
N GLY A 52 2.36 3.98 -11.08
CA GLY A 52 2.27 2.52 -10.88
C GLY A 52 0.95 1.91 -11.33
N LEU A 53 -0.14 2.71 -11.36
CA LEU A 53 -1.44 2.23 -11.85
C LEU A 53 -1.40 1.84 -13.33
N LEU A 54 -0.49 2.44 -14.10
CA LEU A 54 -0.37 2.19 -15.53
C LEU A 54 0.72 1.16 -15.87
N GLN A 55 1.43 0.67 -14.87
CA GLN A 55 2.57 -0.22 -15.09
C GLN A 55 2.17 -1.69 -14.92
N ASP A 56 2.97 -2.56 -15.50
CA ASP A 56 2.78 -4.00 -15.37
C ASP A 56 3.49 -4.49 -14.10
N TRP A 57 2.77 -5.20 -13.24
CA TRP A 57 3.33 -5.81 -12.03
C TRP A 57 3.49 -7.33 -12.17
N GLY A 58 3.18 -7.86 -13.33
CA GLY A 58 3.18 -9.31 -13.56
C GLY A 58 4.53 -9.96 -13.29
N GLY A 59 4.50 -11.13 -12.66
CA GLY A 59 5.70 -11.88 -12.32
C GLY A 59 6.50 -11.33 -11.15
N GLN A 60 6.00 -10.29 -10.47
CA GLN A 60 6.72 -9.63 -9.38
C GLN A 60 6.12 -9.99 -8.03
N ARG A 61 6.91 -9.81 -6.98
CA ARG A 61 6.45 -9.85 -5.59
C ARG A 61 6.34 -8.42 -5.11
N VAL A 62 5.13 -7.93 -5.06
CA VAL A 62 4.83 -6.49 -4.95
C VAL A 62 4.44 -6.13 -3.53
N PHE A 63 5.07 -5.10 -2.99
CA PHE A 63 4.62 -4.45 -1.78
C PHE A 63 4.06 -3.08 -2.17
N CYS A 64 2.79 -2.83 -1.87
CA CYS A 64 2.14 -1.58 -2.23
C CYS A 64 1.48 -0.92 -1.01
N ASN A 65 1.97 0.27 -0.68
CA ASN A 65 1.33 1.17 0.27
C ASN A 65 0.84 2.38 -0.55
N PRO A 66 -0.41 2.34 -1.05
CA PRO A 66 -0.88 3.38 -1.97
C PRO A 66 -1.23 4.66 -1.24
N PRO A 67 -1.46 5.76 -1.95
CA PRO A 67 -2.03 6.94 -1.31
C PRO A 67 -3.43 6.59 -0.78
N TYR A 68 -3.71 7.06 0.44
CA TYR A 68 -4.99 6.83 1.09
C TYR A 68 -5.91 8.00 0.78
N GLY A 69 -6.97 8.01 0.37
CA GLY A 69 -7.85 9.06 -0.04
C GLY A 69 -8.69 8.59 -1.21
N ARG A 70 -8.98 9.47 -2.12
CA ARG A 70 -9.88 9.16 -3.24
C ARG A 70 -9.36 8.08 -4.19
N GLU A 71 -8.03 7.98 -4.29
CA GLU A 71 -7.42 7.08 -5.27
C GLU A 71 -7.26 5.66 -4.76
N ILE A 72 -7.51 5.41 -3.49
CA ILE A 72 -7.21 4.09 -2.92
C ILE A 72 -7.96 2.96 -3.62
N GLY A 73 -9.20 3.20 -3.99
CA GLY A 73 -9.99 2.18 -4.69
C GLY A 73 -9.36 1.74 -6.01
N LYS A 74 -8.76 2.68 -6.73
CA LYS A 74 -8.07 2.36 -7.99
C LYS A 74 -6.85 1.48 -7.76
N TRP A 75 -6.10 1.75 -6.68
CA TRP A 75 -4.93 0.95 -6.33
C TRP A 75 -5.33 -0.45 -5.88
N VAL A 76 -6.42 -0.58 -5.14
CA VAL A 76 -6.93 -1.87 -4.71
C VAL A 76 -7.39 -2.68 -5.92
N GLN A 77 -8.10 -2.07 -6.86
CA GLN A 77 -8.50 -2.73 -8.10
C GLN A 77 -7.27 -3.17 -8.91
N LYS A 78 -6.29 -2.30 -9.05
CA LYS A 78 -5.05 -2.62 -9.76
C LYS A 78 -4.35 -3.81 -9.14
N ALA A 79 -4.23 -3.83 -7.81
CA ALA A 79 -3.62 -4.94 -7.10
C ALA A 79 -4.37 -6.25 -7.35
N HIS A 80 -5.69 -6.20 -7.29
CA HIS A 80 -6.53 -7.36 -7.56
C HIS A 80 -6.31 -7.89 -8.97
N ASP A 81 -6.33 -7.00 -9.96
CA ASP A 81 -6.16 -7.40 -11.36
C ASP A 81 -4.77 -7.96 -11.63
N GLU A 82 -3.74 -7.31 -11.09
CA GLU A 82 -2.36 -7.76 -11.31
C GLU A 82 -2.08 -9.10 -10.60
N SER A 83 -2.70 -9.32 -9.44
CA SER A 83 -2.50 -10.57 -8.69
C SER A 83 -2.98 -11.80 -9.45
N LYS A 84 -3.83 -11.63 -10.44
CA LYS A 84 -4.32 -12.74 -11.27
C LYS A 84 -3.31 -13.17 -12.33
N LYS A 85 -2.30 -12.35 -12.59
CA LYS A 85 -1.26 -12.72 -13.56
C LYS A 85 -0.38 -13.83 -13.02
N PRO A 86 0.18 -14.68 -13.90
CA PRO A 86 1.01 -15.80 -13.44
C PRO A 86 2.19 -15.32 -12.56
N GLU A 87 2.44 -16.06 -11.49
CA GLU A 87 3.58 -15.87 -10.59
C GLU A 87 3.64 -14.47 -9.99
N THR A 88 2.50 -13.83 -9.81
CA THR A 88 2.40 -12.48 -9.26
C THR A 88 1.80 -12.53 -7.87
N LEU A 89 2.51 -11.94 -6.90
CA LEU A 89 2.02 -11.76 -5.54
C LEU A 89 1.93 -10.27 -5.27
N VAL A 90 0.80 -9.83 -4.73
CA VAL A 90 0.64 -8.43 -4.33
C VAL A 90 0.22 -8.38 -2.87
N VAL A 91 0.99 -7.65 -2.07
CA VAL A 91 0.70 -7.42 -0.66
C VAL A 91 0.53 -5.93 -0.47
N MET A 92 -0.60 -5.52 0.10
CA MET A 92 -0.90 -4.11 0.34
C MET A 92 -0.97 -3.80 1.83
N LEU A 93 -0.52 -2.62 2.20
CA LEU A 93 -0.78 -2.04 3.51
C LEU A 93 -1.77 -0.90 3.32
N ILE A 94 -2.96 -1.05 3.88
CA ILE A 94 -4.07 -0.10 3.68
C ILE A 94 -4.88 0.06 4.97
N PRO A 95 -5.64 1.16 5.10
CA PRO A 95 -6.54 1.28 6.24
C PRO A 95 -7.65 0.23 6.20
N ALA A 96 -8.01 -0.28 7.37
CA ALA A 96 -9.04 -1.33 7.49
C ALA A 96 -10.44 -0.72 7.43
N ARG A 97 -10.83 -0.27 6.25
CA ARG A 97 -12.14 0.36 6.02
C ARG A 97 -13.09 -0.63 5.40
N THR A 98 -13.72 -1.41 6.25
CA THR A 98 -14.52 -2.56 5.85
C THR A 98 -15.91 -2.22 5.31
N ASP A 99 -16.28 -0.95 5.35
CA ASP A 99 -17.56 -0.47 4.81
C ASP A 99 -17.45 0.09 3.38
N THR A 100 -16.25 0.07 2.80
CA THR A 100 -16.03 0.65 1.49
C THR A 100 -16.39 -0.30 0.37
N LYS A 101 -16.73 0.29 -0.79
CA LYS A 101 -17.02 -0.47 -2.00
C LYS A 101 -15.80 -1.31 -2.43
N TRP A 102 -14.61 -0.71 -2.41
CA TRP A 102 -13.41 -1.43 -2.84
C TRP A 102 -13.07 -2.61 -1.93
N PHE A 103 -13.39 -2.52 -0.62
CA PHE A 103 -13.19 -3.66 0.27
C PHE A 103 -14.06 -4.83 -0.15
N HIS A 104 -15.32 -4.60 -0.41
CA HIS A 104 -16.26 -5.67 -0.75
C HIS A 104 -16.08 -6.21 -2.16
N GLU A 105 -15.70 -5.37 -3.10
CA GLU A 105 -15.51 -5.82 -4.49
C GLU A 105 -14.23 -6.60 -4.72
N TYR A 106 -13.14 -6.21 -4.05
CA TYR A 106 -11.82 -6.74 -4.40
C TYR A 106 -11.11 -7.49 -3.29
N ILE A 107 -11.52 -7.34 -2.05
CA ILE A 107 -10.80 -7.90 -0.91
C ILE A 107 -11.60 -8.96 -0.18
N TYR A 108 -12.80 -8.63 0.26
CA TYR A 108 -13.60 -9.52 1.09
C TYR A 108 -13.88 -10.83 0.36
N GLN A 109 -13.51 -11.94 0.98
CA GLN A 109 -13.64 -13.30 0.41
C GLN A 109 -12.86 -13.53 -0.89
N LYS A 110 -11.95 -12.63 -1.23
CA LYS A 110 -11.11 -12.75 -2.44
C LYS A 110 -9.63 -12.71 -2.14
N ALA A 111 -9.24 -12.14 -1.01
CA ALA A 111 -7.84 -12.02 -0.60
C ALA A 111 -7.69 -12.45 0.84
N ALA A 112 -6.49 -12.86 1.21
CA ALA A 112 -6.14 -13.09 2.60
C ALA A 112 -5.97 -11.73 3.29
N ILE A 113 -6.52 -11.59 4.50
CA ILE A 113 -6.48 -10.34 5.25
C ILE A 113 -5.83 -10.59 6.58
N ARG A 114 -4.88 -9.72 6.95
CA ARG A 114 -4.30 -9.69 8.29
C ARG A 114 -4.64 -8.35 8.92
N PHE A 115 -5.52 -8.36 9.90
CA PHE A 115 -5.82 -7.15 10.67
C PHE A 115 -4.74 -6.92 11.70
N LEU A 116 -4.21 -5.71 11.75
CA LEU A 116 -3.13 -5.38 12.67
C LEU A 116 -3.70 -5.00 14.03
N ARG A 117 -3.07 -5.53 15.07
CA ARG A 117 -3.38 -5.10 16.42
C ARG A 117 -2.72 -3.75 16.67
N GLY A 118 -3.48 -2.80 17.20
CA GLY A 118 -2.98 -1.45 17.42
C GLY A 118 -2.88 -0.67 16.12
N ARG A 119 -2.29 0.50 16.20
CA ARG A 119 -2.16 1.41 15.06
C ARG A 119 -0.70 1.71 14.78
N LEU A 120 -0.34 1.74 13.51
CA LEU A 120 1.02 2.03 13.09
C LEU A 120 1.35 3.50 13.23
N LYS A 121 2.63 3.78 13.42
CA LYS A 121 3.19 5.13 13.37
C LYS A 121 3.88 5.27 12.03
N PHE A 122 3.24 5.96 11.11
CA PHE A 122 3.75 6.10 9.75
C PHE A 122 4.82 7.19 9.64
N GLY A 123 5.76 6.98 8.74
CA GLY A 123 6.81 7.94 8.46
C GLY A 123 7.58 8.30 9.71
N ASP A 124 7.76 9.60 9.94
CA ASP A 124 8.45 10.13 11.11
C ASP A 124 7.51 10.50 12.24
N SER A 125 6.24 10.14 12.14
CA SER A 125 5.25 10.52 13.14
C SER A 125 5.51 9.82 14.46
N LYS A 126 5.40 10.57 15.55
CA LYS A 126 5.45 10.02 16.90
C LYS A 126 4.09 9.50 17.36
N ASN A 127 3.04 9.86 16.64
CA ASN A 127 1.67 9.48 16.97
C ASN A 127 1.20 8.33 16.11
N SER A 128 0.32 7.52 16.68
CA SER A 128 -0.34 6.45 15.94
C SER A 128 -1.24 7.03 14.86
N ALA A 129 -1.44 6.27 13.78
CA ALA A 129 -2.36 6.66 12.73
C ALA A 129 -3.78 6.82 13.29
N PRO A 130 -4.60 7.70 12.68
CA PRO A 130 -5.99 7.87 13.12
C PRO A 130 -6.93 6.76 12.65
N PHE A 131 -6.39 5.68 12.11
CA PHE A 131 -7.16 4.57 11.58
C PHE A 131 -6.45 3.24 11.86
N PRO A 132 -7.19 2.14 11.96
CA PRO A 132 -6.58 0.81 11.98
C PRO A 132 -6.07 0.44 10.58
N SER A 133 -5.09 -0.46 10.53
CA SER A 133 -4.51 -0.92 9.28
C SER A 133 -4.69 -2.42 9.09
N MET A 134 -4.65 -2.85 7.83
CA MET A 134 -4.67 -4.25 7.48
C MET A 134 -3.68 -4.53 6.35
N VAL A 135 -3.23 -5.77 6.30
CA VAL A 135 -2.39 -6.28 5.22
C VAL A 135 -3.24 -7.24 4.40
N VAL A 136 -3.30 -7.03 3.10
CA VAL A 136 -4.10 -7.85 2.19
C VAL A 136 -3.31 -8.37 1.03
#